data_ecbb824cfca509c140a733bbfa248d0d
#
_entry.id   ecbb824cfca509c140a733bbfa248d0d
#
_cell.length_a   1.000
_cell.length_b   1.000
_cell.length_c   1.000
_cell.angle_alpha   90.00
_cell.angle_beta   90.00
_cell.angle_gamma   90.00
#
_symmetry.space_group_name_H-M   'P 1'
#
loop_
_entity.id
_entity.type
_entity.pdbx_description
1 polymer ?
#
loop_
_entity_poly.entity_id
_entity_poly.type
_entity_poly.pdbx_seq_one_letter_code
_entity_poly.pdbx_strand_id
1 'polypeptide(L)'
;DIYKYSLTFLAERRNARLDKYMTKINSEFHKLLQEQIGLELVSSNQYLAMSIHYDNLDMPQMTDVFKGHADEEYDHAMQMIHYLQDAGIKPEVPEIPAVRNDFDGFVEPVRVAFEHEQFVTSKIEKLARVARDSYDFSGESFITKFIDEQVEEEAYFSRLLAIVEEEGATVFEIENWVAREI
;
A
#
# COMPACT_ATOMS: atom_id res chain seq x y z
N ASP A 1 19.31 -44.23 19.74
CA ASP A 1 19.69 -42.89 20.24
C ASP A 1 19.80 -41.79 19.19
N ILE A 2 19.91 -42.13 17.91
CA ILE A 2 19.94 -41.18 16.78
C ILE A 2 18.63 -40.32 16.72
N TYR A 3 17.51 -40.89 17.02
CA TYR A 3 16.20 -40.16 17.04
C TYR A 3 16.13 -39.08 18.15
N LYS A 4 16.79 -39.30 19.26
CA LYS A 4 16.79 -38.34 20.38
C LYS A 4 17.59 -37.09 20.05
N TYR A 5 18.76 -37.26 19.39
CA TYR A 5 19.60 -36.14 18.89
C TYR A 5 18.88 -35.35 17.78
N SER A 6 18.15 -36.03 16.88
CA SER A 6 17.40 -35.41 15.82
C SER A 6 16.28 -34.49 16.34
N LEU A 7 15.53 -34.96 17.35
CA LEU A 7 14.44 -34.17 17.95
C LEU A 7 14.96 -32.97 18.73
N THR A 8 16.06 -33.10 19.45
CA THR A 8 16.70 -32.01 20.19
C THR A 8 17.22 -30.96 19.23
N PHE A 9 17.88 -31.37 18.14
CA PHE A 9 18.39 -30.47 17.10
C PHE A 9 17.28 -29.70 16.38
N LEU A 10 16.15 -30.36 16.08
CA LEU A 10 14.99 -29.70 15.49
C LEU A 10 14.30 -28.72 16.46
N ALA A 11 14.25 -29.06 17.75
CA ALA A 11 13.73 -28.19 18.80
C ALA A 11 14.60 -26.95 19.01
N GLU A 12 15.93 -27.10 19.02
CA GLU A 12 16.89 -26.01 19.13
C GLU A 12 16.81 -25.07 17.91
N ARG A 13 16.73 -25.61 16.68
CA ARG A 13 16.52 -24.81 15.48
C ARG A 13 15.18 -24.04 15.50
N ARG A 14 14.13 -24.66 15.99
CA ARG A 14 12.81 -24.01 16.14
C ARG A 14 12.88 -22.89 17.17
N ASN A 15 13.53 -23.11 18.30
CA ASN A 15 13.69 -22.09 19.35
C ASN A 15 14.59 -20.93 18.86
N ALA A 16 15.71 -21.23 18.22
CA ALA A 16 16.57 -20.19 17.63
C ALA A 16 15.85 -19.34 16.55
N ARG A 17 14.95 -19.96 15.78
CA ARG A 17 14.12 -19.24 14.81
C ARG A 17 13.09 -18.35 15.50
N LEU A 18 12.42 -18.85 16.57
CA LEU A 18 11.49 -18.06 17.38
C LEU A 18 12.19 -16.90 18.07
N ASP A 19 13.37 -17.11 18.63
CA ASP A 19 14.19 -16.06 19.25
C ASP A 19 14.57 -14.97 18.22
N LYS A 20 14.91 -15.37 16.99
CA LYS A 20 15.20 -14.44 15.88
C LYS A 20 13.98 -13.58 15.55
N TYR A 21 12.79 -14.17 15.51
CA TYR A 21 11.55 -13.42 15.28
C TYR A 21 11.24 -12.47 16.44
N MET A 22 11.36 -12.93 17.69
CA MET A 22 11.08 -12.11 18.87
C MET A 22 12.05 -10.92 19.00
N THR A 23 13.30 -11.04 18.60
CA THR A 23 14.31 -9.97 18.70
C THR A 23 14.06 -8.84 17.72
N LYS A 24 13.44 -9.11 16.57
CA LYS A 24 13.19 -8.13 15.50
C LYS A 24 11.84 -7.44 15.58
N ILE A 25 10.85 -8.06 16.22
CA ILE A 25 9.49 -7.48 16.41
C ILE A 25 9.52 -6.13 17.17
N ASN A 26 10.56 -5.83 17.91
CA ASN A 26 10.70 -4.60 18.69
C ASN A 26 11.30 -3.41 17.92
N SER A 27 11.76 -3.56 16.68
CA SER A 27 12.19 -2.45 15.86
C SER A 27 11.01 -1.53 15.53
N GLU A 28 11.18 -0.23 15.72
CA GLU A 28 10.15 0.76 15.41
C GLU A 28 9.80 0.75 13.90
N PHE A 29 10.81 0.63 13.04
CA PHE A 29 10.60 0.49 11.60
C PHE A 29 9.70 -0.70 11.26
N HIS A 30 9.96 -1.87 11.84
CA HIS A 30 9.15 -3.07 11.57
C HIS A 30 7.70 -2.96 12.09
N LYS A 31 7.49 -2.26 13.20
CA LYS A 31 6.13 -1.98 13.70
C LYS A 31 5.37 -1.06 12.75
N LEU A 32 6.00 0.03 12.33
CA LEU A 32 5.40 0.95 11.38
C LEU A 32 5.16 0.29 10.02
N LEU A 33 6.06 -0.59 9.58
CA LEU A 33 5.85 -1.35 8.34
C LEU A 33 4.67 -2.33 8.45
N GLN A 34 4.48 -2.95 9.62
CA GLN A 34 3.30 -3.76 9.91
C GLN A 34 2.01 -2.94 9.89
N GLU A 35 2.03 -1.70 10.39
CA GLU A 35 0.90 -0.76 10.28
C GLU A 35 0.64 -0.37 8.83
N GLN A 36 1.71 -0.13 8.04
CA GLN A 36 1.60 0.23 6.63
C GLN A 36 0.96 -0.88 5.80
N ILE A 37 1.27 -2.17 6.06
CA ILE A 37 0.58 -3.30 5.42
C ILE A 37 -0.94 -3.16 5.55
N GLY A 38 -1.42 -2.77 6.71
CA GLY A 38 -2.85 -2.53 6.95
C GLY A 38 -3.39 -1.36 6.12
N LEU A 39 -2.62 -0.27 6.01
CA LEU A 39 -3.00 0.89 5.21
C LEU A 39 -3.09 0.54 3.72
N GLU A 40 -2.11 -0.19 3.16
CA GLU A 40 -2.15 -0.61 1.75
C GLU A 40 -3.36 -1.51 1.45
N LEU A 41 -3.68 -2.44 2.35
CA LEU A 41 -4.87 -3.29 2.18
C LEU A 41 -6.18 -2.49 2.26
N VAL A 42 -6.24 -1.45 3.10
CA VAL A 42 -7.38 -0.51 3.13
C VAL A 42 -7.43 0.31 1.85
N SER A 43 -6.30 0.82 1.36
CA SER A 43 -6.20 1.56 0.09
C SER A 43 -6.70 0.72 -1.07
N SER A 44 -6.23 -0.52 -1.18
CA SER A 44 -6.68 -1.49 -2.19
C SER A 44 -8.20 -1.64 -2.20
N ASN A 45 -8.81 -1.89 -1.03
CA ASN A 45 -10.27 -2.00 -0.92
C ASN A 45 -10.99 -0.68 -1.23
N GLN A 46 -10.43 0.46 -0.86
CA GLN A 46 -11.01 1.77 -1.14
C GLN A 46 -10.99 2.09 -2.63
N TYR A 47 -9.89 1.80 -3.32
CA TYR A 47 -9.81 1.98 -4.77
C TYR A 47 -10.71 0.99 -5.53
N LEU A 48 -10.86 -0.24 -5.03
CA LEU A 48 -11.85 -1.16 -5.58
C LEU A 48 -13.29 -0.61 -5.46
N ALA A 49 -13.65 -0.01 -4.33
CA ALA A 49 -14.96 0.63 -4.16
C ALA A 49 -15.15 1.83 -5.12
N MET A 50 -14.10 2.62 -5.35
CA MET A 50 -14.11 3.72 -6.33
C MET A 50 -14.23 3.21 -7.76
N SER A 51 -13.56 2.11 -8.11
CA SER A 51 -13.70 1.44 -9.41
C SER A 51 -15.15 1.02 -9.68
N ILE A 52 -15.81 0.40 -8.71
CA ILE A 52 -17.23 0.02 -8.79
C ILE A 52 -18.13 1.26 -8.96
N HIS A 53 -17.80 2.36 -8.27
CA HIS A 53 -18.54 3.61 -8.41
C HIS A 53 -18.46 4.16 -9.86
N TYR A 54 -17.28 4.17 -10.47
CA TYR A 54 -17.08 4.63 -11.86
C TYR A 54 -17.73 3.70 -12.88
N ASP A 55 -17.75 2.39 -12.65
CA ASP A 55 -18.48 1.44 -13.48
C ASP A 55 -19.99 1.75 -13.50
N ASN A 56 -20.58 2.11 -12.35
CA ASN A 56 -21.96 2.55 -12.25
C ASN A 56 -22.24 3.92 -12.92
N LEU A 57 -21.22 4.70 -13.24
CA LEU A 57 -21.32 5.96 -13.99
C LEU A 57 -21.04 5.78 -15.50
N ASP A 58 -20.92 4.55 -15.99
CA ASP A 58 -20.52 4.25 -17.37
C ASP A 58 -19.20 4.91 -17.79
N MET A 59 -18.19 4.90 -16.88
CA MET A 59 -16.84 5.46 -17.07
C MET A 59 -15.77 4.35 -17.08
N PRO A 60 -15.65 3.55 -18.16
CA PRO A 60 -14.80 2.38 -18.17
C PRO A 60 -13.30 2.66 -18.01
N GLN A 61 -12.77 3.78 -18.52
CA GLN A 61 -11.36 4.13 -18.33
C GLN A 61 -11.06 4.48 -16.89
N MET A 62 -11.91 5.28 -16.25
CA MET A 62 -11.80 5.55 -14.82
C MET A 62 -11.96 4.29 -13.96
N THR A 63 -12.87 3.38 -14.36
CA THR A 63 -13.04 2.07 -13.72
C THR A 63 -11.73 1.28 -13.74
N ASP A 64 -11.06 1.20 -14.90
CA ASP A 64 -9.81 0.47 -15.07
C ASP A 64 -8.65 1.13 -14.31
N VAL A 65 -8.57 2.47 -14.28
CA VAL A 65 -7.59 3.21 -13.47
C VAL A 65 -7.68 2.83 -11.99
N PHE A 66 -8.86 2.98 -11.40
CA PHE A 66 -9.03 2.70 -9.97
C PHE A 66 -8.91 1.22 -9.62
N LYS A 67 -9.24 0.33 -10.57
CA LYS A 67 -8.95 -1.09 -10.42
C LYS A 67 -7.46 -1.39 -10.46
N GLY A 68 -6.71 -0.74 -11.36
CA GLY A 68 -5.25 -0.83 -11.43
C GLY A 68 -4.61 -0.43 -10.10
N HIS A 69 -4.97 0.75 -9.57
CA HIS A 69 -4.48 1.19 -8.25
C HIS A 69 -4.86 0.24 -7.12
N ALA A 70 -6.08 -0.36 -7.15
CA ALA A 70 -6.45 -1.36 -6.16
C ALA A 70 -5.53 -2.60 -6.19
N ASP A 71 -5.13 -3.05 -7.37
CA ASP A 71 -4.22 -4.18 -7.55
C ASP A 71 -2.78 -3.79 -7.11
N GLU A 72 -2.32 -2.58 -7.41
CA GLU A 72 -1.01 -2.05 -7.02
C GLU A 72 -0.87 -1.94 -5.49
N GLU A 73 -1.88 -1.42 -4.80
CA GLU A 73 -1.86 -1.32 -3.33
C GLU A 73 -1.85 -2.69 -2.66
N TYR A 74 -2.56 -3.66 -3.23
CA TYR A 74 -2.44 -5.04 -2.76
C TYR A 74 -1.02 -5.57 -2.92
N ASP A 75 -0.38 -5.32 -4.07
CA ASP A 75 1.00 -5.73 -4.33
C ASP A 75 1.99 -5.04 -3.40
N HIS A 76 1.78 -3.76 -3.05
CA HIS A 76 2.57 -3.05 -2.04
C HIS A 76 2.50 -3.75 -0.68
N ALA A 77 1.29 -4.10 -0.22
CA ALA A 77 1.12 -4.88 1.01
C ALA A 77 1.88 -6.21 0.96
N MET A 78 1.80 -6.93 -0.16
CA MET A 78 2.52 -8.20 -0.35
C MET A 78 4.03 -8.04 -0.34
N GLN A 79 4.57 -6.98 -0.94
CA GLN A 79 6.01 -6.67 -0.90
C GLN A 79 6.49 -6.39 0.53
N MET A 80 5.72 -5.63 1.31
CA MET A 80 6.02 -5.35 2.73
C MET A 80 5.97 -6.63 3.59
N ILE A 81 4.98 -7.49 3.34
CA ILE A 81 4.87 -8.80 3.99
C ILE A 81 6.12 -9.65 3.70
N HIS A 82 6.52 -9.75 2.43
CA HIS A 82 7.71 -10.51 2.03
C HIS A 82 8.99 -9.96 2.67
N TYR A 83 9.14 -8.63 2.70
CA TYR A 83 10.29 -7.99 3.36
C TYR A 83 10.38 -8.39 4.85
N LEU A 84 9.26 -8.35 5.58
CA LEU A 84 9.23 -8.77 6.99
C LEU A 84 9.59 -10.25 7.14
N GLN A 85 9.06 -11.11 6.27
CA GLN A 85 9.37 -12.55 6.28
C GLN A 85 10.85 -12.81 6.03
N ASP A 86 11.45 -12.14 5.03
CA ASP A 86 12.87 -12.25 4.71
C ASP A 86 13.75 -11.70 5.84
N ALA A 87 13.28 -10.66 6.52
CA ALA A 87 13.92 -10.15 7.74
C ALA A 87 13.80 -11.10 8.96
N GLY A 88 13.05 -12.21 8.82
CA GLY A 88 12.84 -13.19 9.88
C GLY A 88 11.77 -12.76 10.90
N ILE A 89 10.86 -11.90 10.50
CA ILE A 89 9.71 -11.44 11.29
C ILE A 89 8.46 -12.11 10.74
N LYS A 90 7.55 -12.48 11.62
CA LYS A 90 6.23 -12.99 11.23
C LYS A 90 5.29 -11.80 11.06
N PRO A 91 4.90 -11.42 9.83
CA PRO A 91 3.88 -10.40 9.63
C PRO A 91 2.49 -10.95 10.02
N GLU A 92 1.59 -10.03 10.33
CA GLU A 92 0.19 -10.33 10.61
C GLU A 92 -0.70 -9.63 9.59
N VAL A 93 -1.78 -10.29 9.15
CA VAL A 93 -2.83 -9.64 8.38
C VAL A 93 -3.77 -8.96 9.37
N PRO A 94 -3.84 -7.62 9.37
CA PRO A 94 -4.67 -6.88 10.31
C PRO A 94 -6.16 -6.98 9.95
N GLU A 95 -7.01 -6.58 10.86
CA GLU A 95 -8.41 -6.29 10.55
C GLU A 95 -8.48 -5.12 9.55
N ILE A 96 -9.27 -5.30 8.49
CA ILE A 96 -9.50 -4.27 7.48
C ILE A 96 -10.85 -3.62 7.77
N PRO A 97 -10.89 -2.34 8.13
CA PRO A 97 -12.14 -1.62 8.36
C PRO A 97 -12.96 -1.49 7.07
N ALA A 98 -14.26 -1.27 7.22
CA ALA A 98 -15.13 -0.98 6.09
C ALA A 98 -14.68 0.32 5.40
N VAL A 99 -14.60 0.27 4.06
CA VAL A 99 -14.28 1.42 3.22
C VAL A 99 -15.52 2.19 2.82
N ARG A 100 -15.34 3.42 2.34
CA ARG A 100 -16.41 4.23 1.79
C ARG A 100 -16.83 3.70 0.43
N ASN A 101 -18.14 3.47 0.23
CA ASN A 101 -18.71 2.97 -1.02
C ASN A 101 -19.54 4.02 -1.80
N ASP A 102 -20.01 5.07 -1.12
CA ASP A 102 -20.88 6.07 -1.72
C ASP A 102 -20.11 7.37 -1.97
N PHE A 103 -20.15 7.87 -3.20
CA PHE A 103 -19.50 9.09 -3.64
C PHE A 103 -20.47 9.95 -4.44
N ASP A 104 -20.26 11.26 -4.45
CA ASP A 104 -21.04 12.21 -5.23
C ASP A 104 -20.37 12.50 -6.58
N GLY A 105 -21.05 12.11 -7.66
CA GLY A 105 -20.59 12.33 -9.03
C GLY A 105 -19.22 11.68 -9.33
N PHE A 106 -18.51 12.21 -10.33
CA PHE A 106 -17.24 11.67 -10.78
C PHE A 106 -16.01 12.41 -10.22
N VAL A 107 -16.19 13.57 -9.59
CA VAL A 107 -15.08 14.39 -9.05
C VAL A 107 -14.65 13.92 -7.67
N GLU A 108 -15.60 13.61 -6.80
CA GLU A 108 -15.34 13.32 -5.40
C GLU A 108 -14.39 12.13 -5.18
N PRO A 109 -14.50 10.99 -5.89
CA PRO A 109 -13.57 9.90 -5.69
C PRO A 109 -12.12 10.31 -6.00
N VAL A 110 -11.88 11.11 -7.05
CA VAL A 110 -10.52 11.58 -7.38
C VAL A 110 -9.96 12.49 -6.30
N ARG A 111 -10.78 13.38 -5.74
CA ARG A 111 -10.35 14.26 -4.63
C ARG A 111 -9.98 13.44 -3.40
N VAL A 112 -10.80 12.46 -3.05
CA VAL A 112 -10.54 11.54 -1.93
C VAL A 112 -9.27 10.73 -2.18
N ALA A 113 -9.04 10.25 -3.40
CA ALA A 113 -7.83 9.54 -3.78
C ALA A 113 -6.58 10.44 -3.63
N PHE A 114 -6.61 11.66 -4.14
CA PHE A 114 -5.47 12.59 -4.01
C PHE A 114 -5.13 12.91 -2.55
N GLU A 115 -6.13 13.20 -1.72
CA GLU A 115 -5.92 13.42 -0.28
C GLU A 115 -5.37 12.16 0.41
N HIS A 116 -5.81 10.98 -0.04
CA HIS A 116 -5.32 9.71 0.47
C HIS A 116 -3.85 9.49 0.13
N GLU A 117 -3.43 9.75 -1.12
CA GLU A 117 -2.02 9.60 -1.51
C GLU A 117 -1.10 10.55 -0.72
N GLN A 118 -1.52 11.79 -0.48
CA GLN A 118 -0.77 12.70 0.39
C GLN A 118 -0.63 12.14 1.82
N PHE A 119 -1.66 11.49 2.34
CA PHE A 119 -1.60 10.83 3.63
C PHE A 119 -0.63 9.63 3.61
N VAL A 120 -0.70 8.77 2.59
CA VAL A 120 0.20 7.62 2.42
C VAL A 120 1.65 8.10 2.31
N THR A 121 1.94 9.12 1.50
CA THR A 121 3.28 9.74 1.40
C THR A 121 3.83 10.09 2.78
N SER A 122 3.03 10.74 3.63
CA SER A 122 3.45 11.11 4.98
C SER A 122 3.85 9.91 5.85
N LYS A 123 3.23 8.73 5.62
CA LYS A 123 3.54 7.49 6.32
C LYS A 123 4.81 6.84 5.79
N ILE A 124 4.98 6.81 4.48
CA ILE A 124 6.17 6.29 3.81
C ILE A 124 7.41 7.13 4.20
N GLU A 125 7.30 8.47 4.20
CA GLU A 125 8.36 9.36 4.68
C GLU A 125 8.73 9.13 6.14
N LYS A 126 7.74 8.86 6.99
CA LYS A 126 7.98 8.52 8.40
C LYS A 126 8.76 7.21 8.51
N LEU A 127 8.41 6.18 7.74
CA LEU A 127 9.14 4.92 7.67
C LEU A 127 10.61 5.12 7.27
N ALA A 128 10.84 5.90 6.21
CA ALA A 128 12.20 6.22 5.74
C ALA A 128 13.03 6.95 6.81
N ARG A 129 12.42 7.92 7.50
CA ARG A 129 13.07 8.65 8.59
C ARG A 129 13.46 7.72 9.74
N VAL A 130 12.55 6.86 10.19
CA VAL A 130 12.79 5.92 11.29
C VAL A 130 13.89 4.92 10.91
N ALA A 131 13.90 4.40 9.68
CA ALA A 131 14.96 3.52 9.20
C ALA A 131 16.32 4.22 9.23
N ARG A 132 16.41 5.46 8.73
CA ARG A 132 17.62 6.29 8.72
C ARG A 132 18.12 6.58 10.13
N ASP A 133 17.26 7.05 11.01
CA ASP A 133 17.61 7.45 12.38
C ASP A 133 18.07 6.27 13.24
N SER A 134 17.59 5.05 12.92
CA SER A 134 18.02 3.81 13.57
C SER A 134 19.18 3.09 12.88
N TYR A 135 19.75 3.67 11.83
CA TYR A 135 20.79 3.05 10.98
C TYR A 135 20.35 1.70 10.40
N ASP A 136 19.04 1.52 10.15
CA ASP A 136 18.51 0.36 9.43
C ASP A 136 18.64 0.57 7.92
N PHE A 137 19.84 0.38 7.40
CA PHE A 137 20.13 0.56 5.97
C PHE A 137 19.33 -0.38 5.06
N SER A 138 18.94 -1.55 5.55
CA SER A 138 18.07 -2.48 4.82
C SER A 138 16.66 -1.94 4.71
N GLY A 139 16.10 -1.44 5.82
CA GLY A 139 14.80 -0.79 5.86
C GLY A 139 14.76 0.48 5.01
N GLU A 140 15.80 1.33 5.11
CA GLU A 140 15.90 2.55 4.30
C GLU A 140 15.95 2.22 2.80
N SER A 141 16.76 1.24 2.40
CA SER A 141 16.86 0.80 1.00
C SER A 141 15.53 0.23 0.49
N PHE A 142 14.84 -0.55 1.31
CA PHE A 142 13.53 -1.12 0.95
C PHE A 142 12.47 -0.06 0.73
N ILE A 143 12.38 0.94 1.63
CA ILE A 143 11.31 1.94 1.59
C ILE A 143 11.55 3.03 0.52
N THR A 144 12.78 3.22 0.04
CA THR A 144 13.13 4.28 -0.91
C THR A 144 12.31 4.20 -2.21
N LYS A 145 12.06 2.99 -2.73
CA LYS A 145 11.25 2.83 -3.95
C LYS A 145 9.81 3.34 -3.77
N PHE A 146 9.21 3.16 -2.60
CA PHE A 146 7.86 3.65 -2.32
C PHE A 146 7.83 5.18 -2.21
N ILE A 147 8.93 5.83 -1.81
CA ILE A 147 9.05 7.30 -1.88
C ILE A 147 8.99 7.78 -3.33
N ASP A 148 9.72 7.11 -4.23
CA ASP A 148 9.73 7.46 -5.65
C ASP A 148 8.35 7.25 -6.27
N GLU A 149 7.70 6.11 -5.96
CA GLU A 149 6.34 5.79 -6.39
C GLU A 149 5.33 6.84 -5.88
N GLN A 150 5.40 7.28 -4.61
CA GLN A 150 4.50 8.30 -4.06
C GLN A 150 4.60 9.66 -4.76
N VAL A 151 5.79 10.04 -5.25
CA VAL A 151 5.94 11.25 -6.08
C VAL A 151 5.13 11.14 -7.37
N GLU A 152 5.13 9.96 -8.00
CA GLU A 152 4.38 9.69 -9.22
C GLU A 152 2.88 9.63 -8.96
N GLU A 153 2.44 8.99 -7.87
CA GLU A 153 1.03 8.87 -7.45
C GLU A 153 0.41 10.24 -7.16
N GLU A 154 1.04 11.07 -6.33
CA GLU A 154 0.53 12.42 -6.06
C GLU A 154 0.48 13.27 -7.33
N ALA A 155 1.48 13.16 -8.20
CA ALA A 155 1.49 13.89 -9.46
C ALA A 155 0.38 13.41 -10.40
N TYR A 156 0.11 12.11 -10.46
CA TYR A 156 -0.96 11.53 -11.26
C TYR A 156 -2.34 12.00 -10.77
N PHE A 157 -2.66 11.81 -9.49
CA PHE A 157 -3.96 12.21 -8.95
C PHE A 157 -4.16 13.72 -8.92
N SER A 158 -3.10 14.51 -8.75
CA SER A 158 -3.16 15.98 -8.89
C SER A 158 -3.58 16.41 -10.30
N ARG A 159 -2.98 15.79 -11.34
CA ARG A 159 -3.37 16.06 -12.73
C ARG A 159 -4.79 15.58 -13.03
N LEU A 160 -5.14 14.38 -12.61
CA LEU A 160 -6.48 13.82 -12.81
C LEU A 160 -7.53 14.70 -12.12
N LEU A 161 -7.26 15.18 -10.90
CA LEU A 161 -8.17 16.07 -10.17
C LEU A 161 -8.38 17.39 -10.95
N ALA A 162 -7.32 17.99 -11.47
CA ALA A 162 -7.43 19.20 -12.27
C ALA A 162 -8.31 19.00 -13.52
N ILE A 163 -8.24 17.81 -14.16
CA ILE A 163 -9.05 17.49 -15.34
C ILE A 163 -10.52 17.30 -14.98
N VAL A 164 -10.81 16.57 -13.91
CA VAL A 164 -12.21 16.31 -13.52
C VAL A 164 -12.89 17.53 -12.90
N GLU A 165 -12.13 18.50 -12.38
CA GLU A 165 -12.63 19.77 -11.81
C GLU A 165 -12.73 20.90 -12.85
N GLU A 166 -12.28 20.67 -14.10
CA GLU A 166 -12.38 21.69 -15.15
C GLU A 166 -13.84 22.08 -15.40
N GLU A 167 -14.12 23.38 -15.46
CA GLU A 167 -15.48 23.89 -15.65
C GLU A 167 -16.06 23.43 -17.00
N GLY A 168 -17.14 22.68 -16.95
CA GLY A 168 -17.79 22.13 -18.14
C GLY A 168 -17.19 20.82 -18.64
N ALA A 169 -16.24 20.21 -17.93
CA ALA A 169 -15.70 18.90 -18.27
C ALA A 169 -16.83 17.86 -18.42
N THR A 170 -16.81 17.15 -19.52
CA THR A 170 -17.76 16.07 -19.80
C THR A 170 -17.12 14.71 -19.52
N VAL A 171 -17.96 13.73 -19.19
CA VAL A 171 -17.50 12.32 -19.04
C VAL A 171 -16.68 11.88 -20.24
N PHE A 172 -17.09 12.21 -21.47
CA PHE A 172 -16.39 11.83 -22.68
C PHE A 172 -14.97 12.43 -22.77
N GLU A 173 -14.78 13.68 -22.36
CA GLU A 173 -13.46 14.34 -22.37
C GLU A 173 -12.53 13.74 -21.32
N ILE A 174 -13.07 13.44 -20.13
CA ILE A 174 -12.33 12.78 -19.04
C ILE A 174 -11.87 11.38 -19.49
N GLU A 175 -12.80 10.57 -20.00
CA GLU A 175 -12.48 9.21 -20.49
C GLU A 175 -11.44 9.24 -21.62
N ASN A 176 -11.54 10.19 -22.55
CA ASN A 176 -10.54 10.35 -23.63
C ASN A 176 -9.18 10.81 -23.12
N TRP A 177 -9.12 11.62 -22.07
CA TRP A 177 -7.87 12.03 -21.47
C TRP A 177 -7.21 10.84 -20.77
N VAL A 178 -7.94 10.13 -19.93
CA VAL A 178 -7.46 8.94 -19.21
C VAL A 178 -6.94 7.87 -20.19
N ALA A 179 -7.68 7.59 -21.25
CA ALA A 179 -7.28 6.61 -22.27
C ALA A 179 -5.96 6.93 -23.00
N ARG A 180 -5.44 8.15 -22.90
CA ARG A 180 -4.15 8.56 -23.50
C ARG A 180 -3.00 8.54 -22.52
N GLU A 181 -3.29 8.59 -21.23
CA GLU A 181 -2.29 8.60 -20.18
C GLU A 181 -1.93 7.17 -19.68
N ILE A 182 -2.78 6.19 -20.03
CA ILE A 182 -2.52 4.76 -19.81
C ILE A 182 -1.73 4.21 -21.02
#